data_f73e018c5b3062de146938bf1dfc28bc
#
_entry.id   f73e018c5b3062de146938bf1dfc28bc
#
_cell.length_a   1.000
_cell.length_b   1.000
_cell.length_c   1.000
_cell.angle_alpha   90.00
_cell.angle_beta   90.00
_cell.angle_gamma   90.00
#
_symmetry.space_group_name_H-M   'P 1'
#
loop_
_entity.id
_entity.type
_entity.pdbx_description
1 polymer ?
#
loop_
_entity_poly.entity_id
_entity_poly.type
_entity_poly.pdbx_seq_one_letter_code
_entity_poly.pdbx_strand_id
1 'polypeptide(L)'
;MTDRRAVERRSVGIIGAGPAGLLLGHQLRAEGIDCVIVERQSRSHVEGRIRAGVLERTTTNIVERLGLATRLHSEGMVETGFNLADGERLIRIEVEALTGQHLTVYGQTELTRDLVAAGPDRGLEIVWNAGQVALHDVDGAEPAISFVAGGEERTVACDFIVGCDGFHGPSRHSIPVAQKREYARAYPFGWLGILADVPPCHPELIYSNHERGFALASMRSPTRSRYYIQVPVEERVEAWPDDRLWDELALRLGAEAAAGMTRAPALEKSIAPLRSYVFAPMQYGRLFLAGDSAHIVPPTGAKGLNLAASDVAYLAEALIGWFKRGESAGLDGYSERALARVWKAERFSWYLTNLMHRFPDTGPFERAMQVAELDYVASSVAMRTAIAENYVGLPL
;
A
#
# COMPACT_ATOMS: atom_id res chain seq x y z
N MET A 1 0.86 -47.67 10.23
CA MET A 1 0.00 -46.82 11.09
C MET A 1 0.44 -45.40 10.81
N THR A 2 -0.26 -44.70 9.95
CA THR A 2 -0.04 -43.29 9.64
C THR A 2 -0.51 -42.49 10.86
N ASP A 3 0.43 -41.87 11.53
CA ASP A 3 0.19 -40.93 12.62
C ASP A 3 -0.71 -39.80 12.07
N ARG A 4 -2.00 -39.83 12.35
CA ARG A 4 -2.91 -38.74 12.07
C ARG A 4 -2.58 -37.65 13.09
N ARG A 5 -1.57 -36.81 12.78
CA ARG A 5 -1.41 -35.54 13.52
C ARG A 5 -2.76 -34.86 13.48
N ALA A 6 -3.22 -34.39 14.65
CA ALA A 6 -4.47 -33.65 14.75
C ALA A 6 -4.36 -32.41 13.82
N VAL A 7 -5.20 -32.38 12.81
CA VAL A 7 -5.29 -31.22 11.90
C VAL A 7 -5.82 -30.05 12.74
N GLU A 8 -5.02 -29.04 12.87
CA GLU A 8 -5.41 -27.79 13.51
C GLU A 8 -6.55 -27.14 12.71
N ARG A 9 -7.57 -26.58 13.38
CA ARG A 9 -8.70 -25.92 12.69
C ARG A 9 -8.84 -24.47 13.15
N ARG A 10 -9.05 -23.57 12.21
CA ARG A 10 -9.37 -22.15 12.41
C ARG A 10 -10.55 -21.74 11.52
N SER A 11 -11.30 -20.74 11.92
CA SER A 11 -12.34 -20.17 11.05
C SER A 11 -11.71 -19.51 9.80
N VAL A 12 -10.63 -18.73 9.97
CA VAL A 12 -9.96 -18.04 8.86
C VAL A 12 -8.45 -18.23 8.94
N GLY A 13 -7.88 -18.72 7.84
CA GLY A 13 -6.44 -18.76 7.63
C GLY A 13 -5.99 -17.55 6.81
N ILE A 14 -5.08 -16.73 7.33
CA ILE A 14 -4.56 -15.54 6.67
C ILE A 14 -3.11 -15.79 6.28
N ILE A 15 -2.75 -15.58 5.02
CA ILE A 15 -1.37 -15.74 4.53
C ILE A 15 -0.75 -14.35 4.36
N GLY A 16 0.27 -14.05 5.17
CA GLY A 16 1.02 -12.80 5.19
C GLY A 16 0.68 -11.88 6.36
N ALA A 17 1.71 -11.49 7.13
CA ALA A 17 1.66 -10.54 8.25
C ALA A 17 2.03 -9.11 7.82
N GLY A 18 1.72 -8.74 6.58
CA GLY A 18 1.72 -7.34 6.15
C GLY A 18 0.52 -6.58 6.71
N PRO A 19 0.42 -5.26 6.45
CA PRO A 19 -0.68 -4.43 6.97
C PRO A 19 -2.07 -4.99 6.68
N ALA A 20 -2.31 -5.54 5.49
CA ALA A 20 -3.60 -6.15 5.13
C ALA A 20 -3.96 -7.32 6.06
N GLY A 21 -3.06 -8.31 6.20
CA GLY A 21 -3.32 -9.49 7.03
C GLY A 21 -3.45 -9.13 8.53
N LEU A 22 -2.62 -8.21 9.01
CA LEU A 22 -2.69 -7.74 10.40
C LEU A 22 -4.01 -6.99 10.68
N LEU A 23 -4.40 -6.04 9.82
CA LEU A 23 -5.66 -5.31 9.97
C LEU A 23 -6.87 -6.25 9.91
N LEU A 24 -6.87 -7.24 9.00
CA LEU A 24 -7.91 -8.24 8.93
C LEU A 24 -7.96 -9.10 10.20
N GLY A 25 -6.80 -9.64 10.63
CA GLY A 25 -6.71 -10.46 11.82
C GLY A 25 -7.24 -9.76 13.06
N HIS A 26 -6.87 -8.49 13.26
CA HIS A 26 -7.38 -7.69 14.37
C HIS A 26 -8.90 -7.44 14.30
N GLN A 27 -9.44 -7.16 13.11
CA GLN A 27 -10.88 -6.98 12.94
C GLN A 27 -11.66 -8.26 13.26
N LEU A 28 -11.18 -9.42 12.79
CA LEU A 28 -11.81 -10.71 13.07
C LEU A 28 -11.73 -11.07 14.56
N ARG A 29 -10.55 -10.89 15.19
CA ARG A 29 -10.39 -11.15 16.63
C ARG A 29 -11.24 -10.25 17.50
N ALA A 30 -11.40 -8.98 17.13
CA ALA A 30 -12.29 -8.05 17.84
C ALA A 30 -13.75 -8.55 17.89
N GLU A 31 -14.18 -9.30 16.88
CA GLU A 31 -15.49 -9.91 16.79
C GLU A 31 -15.51 -11.37 17.32
N GLY A 32 -14.42 -11.85 17.91
CA GLY A 32 -14.31 -13.22 18.44
C GLY A 32 -14.30 -14.29 17.36
N ILE A 33 -13.96 -13.97 16.13
CA ILE A 33 -13.77 -14.93 15.04
C ILE A 33 -12.33 -15.44 15.13
N ASP A 34 -12.19 -16.77 15.18
CA ASP A 34 -10.89 -17.42 15.31
C ASP A 34 -10.12 -17.37 13.99
N CYS A 35 -8.86 -16.91 14.04
CA CYS A 35 -8.00 -16.83 12.88
C CYS A 35 -6.53 -17.02 13.24
N VAL A 36 -5.74 -17.44 12.26
CA VAL A 36 -4.28 -17.53 12.33
C VAL A 36 -3.66 -16.80 11.14
N ILE A 37 -2.55 -16.11 11.38
CA ILE A 37 -1.73 -15.51 10.32
C ILE A 37 -0.48 -16.38 10.14
N VAL A 38 -0.20 -16.76 8.87
CA VAL A 38 0.99 -17.52 8.49
C VAL A 38 1.92 -16.59 7.71
N GLU A 39 3.11 -16.30 8.27
CA GLU A 39 4.09 -15.38 7.68
C GLU A 39 5.42 -16.08 7.41
N ARG A 40 5.90 -15.99 6.17
CA ARG A 40 7.15 -16.64 5.74
C ARG A 40 8.41 -15.99 6.31
N GLN A 41 8.34 -14.71 6.63
CA GLN A 41 9.48 -13.95 7.14
C GLN A 41 9.52 -13.96 8.67
N SER A 42 10.64 -13.54 9.22
CA SER A 42 10.76 -13.30 10.65
C SER A 42 9.98 -12.05 11.08
N ARG A 43 9.59 -11.99 12.34
CA ARG A 43 9.00 -10.80 12.95
C ARG A 43 9.85 -9.54 12.72
N SER A 44 11.14 -9.62 12.96
CA SER A 44 12.06 -8.50 12.80
C SER A 44 12.14 -8.00 11.34
N HIS A 45 12.05 -8.91 10.36
CA HIS A 45 12.00 -8.53 8.94
C HIS A 45 10.73 -7.74 8.63
N VAL A 46 9.57 -8.20 9.10
CA VAL A 46 8.27 -7.54 8.85
C VAL A 46 8.23 -6.16 9.52
N GLU A 47 8.66 -6.07 10.78
CA GLU A 47 8.72 -4.82 11.56
C GLU A 47 9.79 -3.83 11.06
N GLY A 48 10.81 -4.30 10.35
CA GLY A 48 11.89 -3.47 9.80
C GLY A 48 11.65 -2.98 8.38
N ARG A 49 10.60 -3.45 7.70
CA ARG A 49 10.37 -3.15 6.28
C ARG A 49 9.90 -1.71 6.07
N ILE A 50 10.73 -0.92 5.41
CA ILE A 50 10.45 0.50 5.14
C ILE A 50 9.53 0.61 3.92
N ARG A 51 8.43 1.35 4.07
CA ARG A 51 7.42 1.63 3.05
C ARG A 51 6.89 3.06 3.19
N ALA A 52 6.00 3.47 2.26
CA ALA A 52 5.28 4.74 2.36
C ALA A 52 4.40 4.80 3.62
N GLY A 53 3.88 5.96 3.95
CA GLY A 53 3.12 6.17 5.16
C GLY A 53 2.17 7.36 5.07
N VAL A 54 1.49 7.53 3.93
CA VAL A 54 0.36 8.47 3.82
C VAL A 54 -0.92 7.67 4.00
N LEU A 55 -1.62 7.90 5.10
CA LEU A 55 -2.84 7.20 5.45
C LEU A 55 -4.07 8.02 5.08
N GLU A 56 -5.00 7.38 4.38
CA GLU A 56 -6.35 7.88 4.14
C GLU A 56 -7.23 7.66 5.37
N ARG A 57 -8.33 8.39 5.45
CA ARG A 57 -9.31 8.26 6.52
C ARG A 57 -9.87 6.84 6.69
N THR A 58 -10.04 6.10 5.62
CA THR A 58 -10.43 4.68 5.71
C THR A 58 -9.48 3.87 6.58
N THR A 59 -8.17 4.03 6.38
CA THR A 59 -7.15 3.31 7.14
C THR A 59 -7.11 3.77 8.59
N THR A 60 -7.10 5.09 8.85
CA THR A 60 -7.08 5.63 10.21
C THR A 60 -8.33 5.22 10.99
N ASN A 61 -9.52 5.28 10.39
CA ASN A 61 -10.77 4.85 11.00
C ASN A 61 -10.77 3.37 11.41
N ILE A 62 -10.14 2.48 10.64
CA ILE A 62 -10.00 1.06 11.02
C ILE A 62 -9.13 0.95 12.27
N VAL A 63 -7.98 1.62 12.29
CA VAL A 63 -7.04 1.59 13.42
C VAL A 63 -7.68 2.19 14.68
N GLU A 64 -8.43 3.29 14.54
CA GLU A 64 -9.18 3.94 15.61
C GLU A 64 -10.28 3.02 16.20
N ARG A 65 -11.11 2.42 15.35
CA ARG A 65 -12.15 1.47 15.78
C ARG A 65 -11.58 0.26 16.49
N LEU A 66 -10.38 -0.15 16.10
CA LEU A 66 -9.65 -1.21 16.79
C LEU A 66 -9.05 -0.75 18.13
N GLY A 67 -9.07 0.55 18.46
CA GLY A 67 -8.40 1.08 19.66
C GLY A 67 -6.88 0.97 19.60
N LEU A 68 -6.29 1.02 18.40
CA LEU A 68 -4.85 0.89 18.16
C LEU A 68 -4.21 2.20 17.67
N ALA A 69 -4.92 3.33 17.81
CA ALA A 69 -4.51 4.61 17.26
C ALA A 69 -3.65 5.48 18.21
N THR A 70 -3.25 4.99 19.38
CA THR A 70 -2.53 5.82 20.38
C THR A 70 -1.28 6.49 19.80
N ARG A 71 -0.38 5.71 19.19
CA ARG A 71 0.83 6.26 18.55
C ARG A 71 0.49 7.01 17.26
N LEU A 72 -0.48 6.54 16.49
CA LEU A 72 -0.96 7.23 15.31
C LEU A 72 -1.37 8.68 15.64
N HIS A 73 -2.09 8.89 16.75
CA HIS A 73 -2.52 10.24 17.17
C HIS A 73 -1.38 11.09 17.76
N SER A 74 -0.39 10.47 18.43
CA SER A 74 0.70 11.21 19.06
C SER A 74 1.89 11.48 18.14
N GLU A 75 2.12 10.64 17.14
CA GLU A 75 3.29 10.69 16.26
C GLU A 75 2.93 10.97 14.79
N GLY A 76 1.67 10.72 14.41
CA GLY A 76 1.18 10.99 13.06
C GLY A 76 1.13 12.50 12.77
N MET A 77 1.58 12.91 11.58
CA MET A 77 1.52 14.29 11.14
C MET A 77 0.28 14.51 10.26
N VAL A 78 -0.53 15.49 10.62
CA VAL A 78 -1.71 15.86 9.85
C VAL A 78 -1.30 16.73 8.68
N GLU A 79 -1.72 16.33 7.47
CA GLU A 79 -1.47 17.05 6.21
C GLU A 79 -2.78 17.58 5.66
N THR A 80 -2.88 18.90 5.57
CA THR A 80 -4.08 19.61 5.08
C THR A 80 -4.05 19.85 3.57
N GLY A 81 -2.89 19.58 2.94
CA GLY A 81 -2.67 19.76 1.52
C GLY A 81 -1.38 19.10 1.04
N PHE A 82 -1.09 19.26 -0.23
CA PHE A 82 0.17 18.90 -0.87
C PHE A 82 0.39 19.76 -2.11
N ASN A 83 1.59 19.73 -2.66
CA ASN A 83 1.96 20.57 -3.79
C ASN A 83 2.26 19.77 -5.05
N LEU A 84 1.77 20.23 -6.19
CA LEU A 84 2.24 19.85 -7.51
C LEU A 84 3.14 20.96 -8.02
N ALA A 85 4.39 20.66 -8.37
CA ALA A 85 5.34 21.61 -8.91
C ALA A 85 5.50 21.45 -10.41
N ASP A 86 5.56 22.58 -11.11
CA ASP A 86 5.91 22.68 -12.53
C ASP A 86 7.05 23.71 -12.66
N GLY A 87 8.28 23.24 -12.66
CA GLY A 87 9.45 24.08 -12.48
C GLY A 87 9.42 24.79 -11.11
N GLU A 88 9.51 26.13 -11.10
CA GLU A 88 9.46 26.92 -9.87
C GLU A 88 8.04 27.22 -9.37
N ARG A 89 7.02 26.85 -10.12
CA ARG A 89 5.62 27.09 -9.75
C ARG A 89 5.10 25.98 -8.86
N LEU A 90 4.65 26.31 -7.65
CA LEU A 90 3.93 25.42 -6.75
C LEU A 90 2.42 25.62 -6.89
N ILE A 91 1.70 24.55 -7.15
CA ILE A 91 0.24 24.47 -7.21
C ILE A 91 -0.21 23.68 -6.00
N ARG A 92 -0.66 24.38 -4.96
CA ARG A 92 -1.15 23.74 -3.74
C ARG A 92 -2.54 23.17 -3.94
N ILE A 93 -2.70 21.91 -3.56
CA ILE A 93 -3.99 21.21 -3.47
C ILE A 93 -4.44 21.27 -2.01
N GLU A 94 -5.41 22.13 -1.71
CA GLU A 94 -5.92 22.40 -0.35
C GLU A 94 -6.91 21.32 0.07
N VAL A 95 -6.39 20.11 0.37
CA VAL A 95 -7.19 18.91 0.59
C VAL A 95 -8.27 19.12 1.65
N GLU A 96 -7.92 19.66 2.81
CA GLU A 96 -8.88 19.87 3.89
C GLU A 96 -9.92 20.93 3.54
N ALA A 97 -9.52 22.04 2.95
CA ALA A 97 -10.45 23.10 2.55
C ALA A 97 -11.44 22.65 1.46
N LEU A 98 -10.99 21.76 0.55
CA LEU A 98 -11.79 21.28 -0.58
C LEU A 98 -12.68 20.09 -0.22
N THR A 99 -12.29 19.27 0.76
CA THR A 99 -12.98 17.98 1.05
C THR A 99 -13.51 17.90 2.48
N GLY A 100 -13.10 18.79 3.38
CA GLY A 100 -13.37 18.67 4.83
C GLY A 100 -12.61 17.53 5.50
N GLN A 101 -11.63 16.93 4.82
CA GLN A 101 -10.83 15.81 5.32
C GLN A 101 -9.34 16.11 5.17
N HIS A 102 -8.52 15.44 5.97
CA HIS A 102 -7.06 15.54 5.93
C HIS A 102 -6.42 14.17 5.74
N LEU A 103 -5.15 14.16 5.46
CA LEU A 103 -4.31 12.98 5.40
C LEU A 103 -3.52 12.87 6.71
N THR A 104 -3.09 11.66 7.04
CA THR A 104 -2.17 11.45 8.15
C THR A 104 -0.89 10.81 7.63
N VAL A 105 0.23 11.48 7.81
CA VAL A 105 1.54 10.86 7.55
C VAL A 105 1.95 10.09 8.78
N TYR A 106 1.89 8.77 8.68
CA TYR A 106 2.34 7.82 9.69
C TYR A 106 2.97 6.61 9.00
N GLY A 107 4.24 6.35 9.26
CA GLY A 107 4.98 5.33 8.55
C GLY A 107 4.30 3.96 8.58
N GLN A 108 4.18 3.30 7.42
CA GLN A 108 3.67 1.91 7.37
C GLN A 108 4.45 0.98 8.30
N THR A 109 5.74 1.22 8.47
CA THR A 109 6.60 0.49 9.42
C THR A 109 6.08 0.61 10.86
N GLU A 110 5.73 1.82 11.28
CA GLU A 110 5.22 2.09 12.62
C GLU A 110 3.83 1.49 12.81
N LEU A 111 2.93 1.65 11.84
CA LEU A 111 1.62 0.99 11.85
C LEU A 111 1.76 -0.53 11.96
N THR A 112 2.68 -1.13 11.19
CA THR A 112 2.92 -2.58 11.25
C THR A 112 3.42 -3.02 12.61
N ARG A 113 4.35 -2.27 13.23
CA ARG A 113 4.85 -2.54 14.59
C ARG A 113 3.75 -2.48 15.63
N ASP A 114 2.87 -1.47 15.56
CA ASP A 114 1.75 -1.32 16.48
C ASP A 114 0.77 -2.51 16.38
N LEU A 115 0.44 -2.92 15.15
CA LEU A 115 -0.43 -4.06 14.91
C LEU A 115 0.20 -5.38 15.39
N VAL A 116 1.49 -5.61 15.13
CA VAL A 116 2.21 -6.80 15.61
C VAL A 116 2.29 -6.83 17.13
N ALA A 117 2.61 -5.69 17.76
CA ALA A 117 2.73 -5.59 19.20
C ALA A 117 1.40 -5.85 19.94
N ALA A 118 0.28 -5.42 19.35
CA ALA A 118 -1.05 -5.62 19.93
C ALA A 118 -1.60 -7.05 19.75
N GLY A 119 -0.98 -7.87 18.88
CA GLY A 119 -1.46 -9.22 18.55
C GLY A 119 -1.64 -10.14 19.74
N PRO A 120 -0.61 -10.35 20.60
CA PRO A 120 -0.67 -11.25 21.75
C PRO A 120 -1.82 -10.93 22.71
N ASP A 121 -2.01 -9.66 23.07
CA ASP A 121 -3.05 -9.21 24.03
C ASP A 121 -4.46 -9.45 23.48
N ARG A 122 -4.60 -9.61 22.18
CA ARG A 122 -5.88 -9.86 21.49
C ARG A 122 -6.07 -11.32 21.06
N GLY A 123 -5.11 -12.18 21.44
CA GLY A 123 -5.10 -13.59 21.05
C GLY A 123 -4.96 -13.79 19.54
N LEU A 124 -4.34 -12.86 18.83
CA LEU A 124 -4.02 -13.02 17.40
C LEU A 124 -2.75 -13.82 17.24
N GLU A 125 -2.89 -15.08 16.81
CA GLU A 125 -1.77 -15.97 16.54
C GLU A 125 -1.12 -15.60 15.21
N ILE A 126 0.21 -15.42 15.22
CA ILE A 126 1.03 -15.22 14.02
C ILE A 126 2.14 -16.27 14.03
N VAL A 127 2.13 -17.14 13.03
CA VAL A 127 3.19 -18.14 12.83
C VAL A 127 4.26 -17.52 11.94
N TRP A 128 5.37 -17.15 12.55
CA TRP A 128 6.54 -16.56 11.89
C TRP A 128 7.45 -17.62 11.27
N ASN A 129 8.24 -17.24 10.25
CA ASN A 129 9.17 -18.12 9.52
C ASN A 129 8.50 -19.37 8.94
N ALA A 130 7.25 -19.23 8.52
CA ALA A 130 6.51 -20.31 7.88
C ALA A 130 6.90 -20.43 6.40
N GLY A 131 7.77 -21.37 6.10
CA GLY A 131 8.21 -21.68 4.73
C GLY A 131 7.27 -22.63 4.02
N GLN A 132 7.45 -22.79 2.71
CA GLN A 132 6.75 -23.77 1.86
C GLN A 132 5.21 -23.71 1.99
N VAL A 133 4.66 -22.51 2.07
CA VAL A 133 3.22 -22.30 2.20
C VAL A 133 2.51 -22.79 0.93
N ALA A 134 1.54 -23.69 1.10
CA ALA A 134 0.69 -24.18 0.02
C ALA A 134 -0.79 -24.16 0.46
N LEU A 135 -1.67 -23.92 -0.51
CA LEU A 135 -3.12 -23.90 -0.30
C LEU A 135 -3.72 -25.16 -0.92
N HIS A 136 -4.70 -25.72 -0.24
CA HIS A 136 -5.38 -26.97 -0.63
C HIS A 136 -6.89 -26.74 -0.59
N ASP A 137 -7.61 -27.41 -1.49
CA ASP A 137 -9.07 -27.50 -1.54
C ASP A 137 -9.79 -26.12 -1.49
N VAL A 138 -9.19 -25.11 -2.12
CA VAL A 138 -9.66 -23.70 -2.00
C VAL A 138 -11.06 -23.46 -2.56
N ASP A 139 -11.54 -24.31 -3.46
CA ASP A 139 -12.90 -24.32 -4.03
C ASP A 139 -13.78 -25.46 -3.49
N GLY A 140 -13.26 -26.28 -2.59
CA GLY A 140 -13.94 -27.40 -1.97
C GLY A 140 -14.55 -27.09 -0.61
N ALA A 141 -14.86 -28.17 0.12
CA ALA A 141 -15.54 -28.10 1.41
C ALA A 141 -14.58 -27.86 2.60
N GLU A 142 -13.32 -28.27 2.45
CA GLU A 142 -12.33 -28.28 3.55
C GLU A 142 -11.02 -27.58 3.13
N PRO A 143 -11.05 -26.25 2.85
CA PRO A 143 -9.84 -25.55 2.50
C PRO A 143 -8.80 -25.61 3.62
N ALA A 144 -7.53 -25.76 3.25
CA ALA A 144 -6.45 -25.87 4.21
C ALA A 144 -5.17 -25.16 3.73
N ILE A 145 -4.35 -24.75 4.70
CA ILE A 145 -3.02 -24.19 4.47
C ILE A 145 -2.00 -25.15 5.07
N SER A 146 -1.04 -25.61 4.27
CA SER A 146 0.14 -26.33 4.78
C SER A 146 1.38 -25.43 4.74
N PHE A 147 2.27 -25.61 5.68
CA PHE A 147 3.53 -24.86 5.79
C PHE A 147 4.52 -25.57 6.68
N VAL A 148 5.80 -25.18 6.62
CA VAL A 148 6.87 -25.67 7.50
C VAL A 148 7.26 -24.55 8.47
N ALA A 149 7.15 -24.78 9.77
CA ALA A 149 7.58 -23.87 10.82
C ALA A 149 8.34 -24.62 11.93
N GLY A 150 9.49 -24.07 12.35
CA GLY A 150 10.34 -24.74 13.33
C GLY A 150 10.88 -26.12 12.91
N GLY A 151 10.92 -26.39 11.60
CA GLY A 151 11.34 -27.69 11.05
C GLY A 151 10.22 -28.73 10.98
N GLU A 152 9.02 -28.40 11.40
CA GLU A 152 7.86 -29.29 11.38
C GLU A 152 6.85 -28.85 10.31
N GLU A 153 6.30 -29.82 9.59
CA GLU A 153 5.17 -29.60 8.69
C GLU A 153 3.89 -29.49 9.52
N ARG A 154 3.13 -28.41 9.26
CA ARG A 154 1.83 -28.16 9.90
C ARG A 154 0.78 -27.98 8.81
N THR A 155 -0.46 -28.36 9.13
CA THR A 155 -1.63 -28.12 8.28
C THR A 155 -2.75 -27.54 9.14
N VAL A 156 -3.32 -26.44 8.67
CA VAL A 156 -4.44 -25.74 9.29
C VAL A 156 -5.63 -25.80 8.35
N ALA A 157 -6.69 -26.51 8.74
CA ALA A 157 -7.97 -26.50 8.04
C ALA A 157 -8.73 -25.20 8.40
N CYS A 158 -9.38 -24.61 7.42
CA CYS A 158 -10.07 -23.32 7.57
C CYS A 158 -11.48 -23.38 6.98
N ASP A 159 -12.36 -22.47 7.39
CA ASP A 159 -13.60 -22.24 6.64
C ASP A 159 -13.33 -21.34 5.43
N PHE A 160 -12.40 -20.39 5.59
CA PHE A 160 -11.94 -19.49 4.53
C PHE A 160 -10.44 -19.23 4.60
N ILE A 161 -9.82 -18.98 3.46
CA ILE A 161 -8.42 -18.58 3.34
C ILE A 161 -8.35 -17.17 2.74
N VAL A 162 -7.49 -16.31 3.30
CA VAL A 162 -7.26 -14.97 2.79
C VAL A 162 -5.79 -14.77 2.44
N GLY A 163 -5.50 -14.55 1.16
CA GLY A 163 -4.19 -14.22 0.66
C GLY A 163 -3.89 -12.72 0.83
N CYS A 164 -3.06 -12.40 1.83
CA CYS A 164 -2.46 -11.08 2.07
C CYS A 164 -0.94 -11.13 1.87
N ASP A 165 -0.47 -12.05 1.05
CA ASP A 165 0.92 -12.51 0.89
C ASP A 165 1.74 -11.70 -0.13
N GLY A 166 1.17 -10.60 -0.60
CA GLY A 166 1.83 -9.70 -1.51
C GLY A 166 1.98 -10.25 -2.93
N PHE A 167 2.68 -9.49 -3.78
CA PHE A 167 2.79 -9.84 -5.20
C PHE A 167 3.49 -11.17 -5.48
N HIS A 168 4.36 -11.63 -4.60
CA HIS A 168 5.15 -12.86 -4.80
C HIS A 168 4.65 -14.04 -3.94
N GLY A 169 3.47 -13.90 -3.33
CA GLY A 169 2.87 -14.95 -2.53
C GLY A 169 2.19 -16.05 -3.36
N PRO A 170 1.94 -17.23 -2.76
CA PRO A 170 1.32 -18.37 -3.45
C PRO A 170 -0.19 -18.21 -3.71
N SER A 171 -0.91 -17.36 -2.95
CA SER A 171 -2.36 -17.39 -2.91
C SER A 171 -3.03 -17.20 -4.27
N ARG A 172 -2.67 -16.15 -5.04
CA ARG A 172 -3.27 -15.93 -6.36
C ARG A 172 -2.90 -17.02 -7.39
N HIS A 173 -1.77 -17.71 -7.18
CA HIS A 173 -1.34 -18.80 -8.06
C HIS A 173 -2.14 -20.09 -7.84
N SER A 174 -2.87 -20.20 -6.72
CA SER A 174 -3.80 -21.29 -6.44
C SER A 174 -5.12 -21.16 -7.22
N ILE A 175 -5.38 -20.01 -7.84
CA ILE A 175 -6.55 -19.81 -8.69
C ILE A 175 -6.25 -20.35 -10.10
N PRO A 176 -7.09 -21.24 -10.67
CA PRO A 176 -6.87 -21.83 -11.98
C PRO A 176 -6.79 -20.76 -13.09
N VAL A 177 -5.91 -20.99 -14.07
CA VAL A 177 -5.68 -20.04 -15.18
C VAL A 177 -6.97 -19.70 -15.93
N ALA A 178 -7.87 -20.66 -16.10
CA ALA A 178 -9.15 -20.47 -16.78
C ALA A 178 -10.12 -19.54 -16.01
N GLN A 179 -9.89 -19.32 -14.72
CA GLN A 179 -10.76 -18.52 -13.85
C GLN A 179 -10.24 -17.11 -13.58
N LYS A 180 -9.06 -16.75 -14.11
CA LYS A 180 -8.41 -15.48 -13.81
C LYS A 180 -8.22 -14.60 -15.04
N ARG A 181 -8.18 -13.31 -14.79
CA ARG A 181 -7.72 -12.28 -15.73
C ARG A 181 -6.68 -11.42 -15.02
N GLU A 182 -5.59 -11.14 -15.70
CA GLU A 182 -4.52 -10.28 -15.19
C GLU A 182 -4.37 -9.06 -16.10
N TYR A 183 -4.36 -7.89 -15.48
CA TYR A 183 -4.12 -6.62 -16.16
C TYR A 183 -2.80 -6.08 -15.63
N ALA A 184 -1.84 -5.85 -16.50
CA ALA A 184 -0.51 -5.41 -16.12
C ALA A 184 0.01 -4.30 -17.01
N ARG A 185 0.67 -3.32 -16.41
CA ARG A 185 1.43 -2.29 -17.10
C ARG A 185 2.74 -2.05 -16.34
N ALA A 186 3.87 -2.25 -17.01
CA ALA A 186 5.17 -1.80 -16.53
C ALA A 186 5.44 -0.39 -17.04
N TYR A 187 6.00 0.47 -16.19
CA TYR A 187 6.45 1.79 -16.59
C TYR A 187 7.95 1.74 -16.96
N PRO A 188 8.42 2.53 -17.94
CA PRO A 188 9.80 2.48 -18.40
C PRO A 188 10.78 3.22 -17.46
N PHE A 189 10.39 3.38 -16.20
CA PHE A 189 11.20 4.07 -15.18
C PHE A 189 10.92 3.50 -13.79
N GLY A 190 11.84 3.78 -12.89
CA GLY A 190 11.72 3.52 -11.45
C GLY A 190 11.87 4.80 -10.63
N TRP A 191 11.60 4.68 -9.34
CA TRP A 191 11.89 5.71 -8.34
C TRP A 191 13.15 5.32 -7.58
N LEU A 192 14.23 6.09 -7.77
CA LEU A 192 15.38 6.05 -6.88
C LEU A 192 15.04 6.87 -5.65
N GLY A 193 14.97 6.20 -4.51
CA GLY A 193 14.62 6.81 -3.23
C GLY A 193 15.78 6.87 -2.26
N ILE A 194 15.85 7.96 -1.49
CA ILE A 194 16.74 8.13 -0.34
C ILE A 194 15.92 8.38 0.92
N LEU A 195 16.21 7.63 1.99
CA LEU A 195 15.73 7.92 3.35
C LEU A 195 16.89 8.49 4.14
N ALA A 196 16.69 9.62 4.81
CA ALA A 196 17.72 10.24 5.61
C ALA A 196 17.12 10.87 6.88
N ASP A 197 17.95 10.93 7.95
CA ASP A 197 17.61 11.65 9.18
C ASP A 197 17.88 13.14 8.99
N VAL A 198 16.94 13.78 8.32
CA VAL A 198 16.91 15.22 8.04
C VAL A 198 15.47 15.73 8.19
N PRO A 199 15.29 16.99 8.61
CA PRO A 199 13.96 17.60 8.63
C PRO A 199 13.39 17.68 7.20
N PRO A 200 12.06 17.74 7.04
CA PRO A 200 11.43 18.01 5.75
C PRO A 200 11.92 19.32 5.15
N CYS A 201 12.16 19.35 3.84
CA CYS A 201 12.55 20.58 3.14
C CYS A 201 11.38 21.54 2.91
N HIS A 202 10.16 21.08 3.11
CA HIS A 202 8.92 21.84 2.97
C HIS A 202 7.88 21.26 3.94
N PRO A 203 6.97 22.07 4.51
CA PRO A 203 5.96 21.59 5.45
C PRO A 203 4.94 20.61 4.87
N GLU A 204 4.74 20.59 3.56
CA GLU A 204 3.84 19.66 2.86
C GLU A 204 4.61 18.87 1.79
N LEU A 205 4.04 17.74 1.34
CA LEU A 205 4.60 16.95 0.23
C LEU A 205 4.70 17.81 -1.04
N ILE A 206 5.77 17.59 -1.84
CA ILE A 206 5.95 18.19 -3.15
C ILE A 206 6.15 17.09 -4.19
N TYR A 207 5.25 17.03 -5.17
CA TYR A 207 5.38 16.25 -6.40
C TYR A 207 5.85 17.18 -7.50
N SER A 208 7.03 16.98 -8.04
CA SER A 208 7.60 17.86 -9.06
C SER A 208 7.66 17.21 -10.43
N ASN A 209 7.06 17.88 -11.43
CA ASN A 209 7.27 17.59 -12.85
C ASN A 209 8.39 18.48 -13.39
N HIS A 210 9.56 17.92 -13.54
CA HIS A 210 10.73 18.63 -14.04
C HIS A 210 11.17 18.08 -15.41
N GLU A 211 11.87 18.88 -16.23
CA GLU A 211 12.37 18.43 -17.56
C GLU A 211 13.28 17.21 -17.49
N ARG A 212 14.02 17.04 -16.39
CA ARG A 212 14.89 15.89 -16.12
C ARG A 212 14.16 14.69 -15.51
N GLY A 213 12.84 14.77 -15.35
CA GLY A 213 11.99 13.73 -14.76
C GLY A 213 11.47 14.09 -13.39
N PHE A 214 10.55 13.30 -12.90
CA PHE A 214 9.85 13.47 -11.64
C PHE A 214 10.77 13.52 -10.42
N ALA A 215 10.38 14.31 -9.42
CA ALA A 215 10.91 14.24 -8.06
C ALA A 215 9.79 14.33 -7.01
N LEU A 216 10.04 13.80 -5.82
CA LEU A 216 9.12 13.85 -4.68
C LEU A 216 9.89 14.14 -3.40
N ALA A 217 9.42 15.16 -2.67
CA ALA A 217 9.79 15.38 -1.26
C ALA A 217 8.66 14.94 -0.36
N SER A 218 8.96 14.08 0.63
CA SER A 218 7.97 13.62 1.60
C SER A 218 8.60 13.44 2.98
N MET A 219 7.84 13.82 4.00
CA MET A 219 8.21 13.61 5.40
C MET A 219 7.91 12.17 5.85
N ARG A 220 8.60 11.74 6.91
CA ARG A 220 8.29 10.53 7.69
C ARG A 220 8.12 10.84 9.17
N SER A 221 8.82 11.87 9.64
CA SER A 221 8.71 12.48 10.96
C SER A 221 9.28 13.90 10.88
N PRO A 222 9.21 14.71 11.95
CA PRO A 222 9.86 16.03 11.99
C PRO A 222 11.38 16.00 11.75
N THR A 223 12.02 14.84 11.93
CA THR A 223 13.49 14.67 11.81
C THR A 223 13.89 13.64 10.74
N ARG A 224 12.94 13.11 9.99
CA ARG A 224 13.22 12.09 8.96
C ARG A 224 12.42 12.35 7.69
N SER A 225 13.11 12.34 6.56
CA SER A 225 12.51 12.58 5.24
C SER A 225 12.85 11.47 4.24
N ARG A 226 11.94 11.27 3.31
CA ARG A 226 12.11 10.38 2.17
C ARG A 226 11.95 11.17 0.88
N TYR A 227 12.96 11.12 0.04
CA TYR A 227 12.95 11.77 -1.27
C TYR A 227 13.03 10.72 -2.37
N TYR A 228 12.52 11.07 -3.55
CA TYR A 228 12.58 10.22 -4.73
C TYR A 228 12.87 11.04 -5.97
N ILE A 229 13.59 10.42 -6.91
CA ILE A 229 13.70 10.90 -8.28
C ILE A 229 13.35 9.79 -9.27
N GLN A 230 12.80 10.17 -10.41
CA GLN A 230 12.63 9.28 -11.55
C GLN A 230 14.00 8.95 -12.16
N VAL A 231 14.23 7.66 -12.40
CA VAL A 231 15.39 7.14 -13.13
C VAL A 231 14.93 6.07 -14.14
N PRO A 232 15.68 5.79 -15.21
CA PRO A 232 15.41 4.64 -16.08
C PRO A 232 15.31 3.34 -15.29
N VAL A 233 14.53 2.36 -15.77
CA VAL A 233 14.30 1.10 -15.04
C VAL A 233 15.57 0.23 -14.92
N GLU A 234 16.50 0.41 -15.85
CA GLU A 234 17.80 -0.30 -15.88
C GLU A 234 18.86 0.33 -14.98
N GLU A 235 18.57 1.49 -14.38
CA GLU A 235 19.53 2.23 -13.55
C GLU A 235 19.88 1.44 -12.27
N ARG A 236 21.09 1.67 -11.78
CA ARG A 236 21.62 1.00 -10.59
C ARG A 236 21.88 1.97 -9.47
N VAL A 237 21.58 1.54 -8.23
CA VAL A 237 21.76 2.36 -7.03
C VAL A 237 23.21 2.82 -6.84
N GLU A 238 24.18 1.96 -7.22
CA GLU A 238 25.62 2.22 -7.08
C GLU A 238 26.09 3.37 -7.99
N ALA A 239 25.38 3.64 -9.07
CA ALA A 239 25.68 4.78 -9.96
C ALA A 239 25.28 6.14 -9.34
N TRP A 240 24.64 6.14 -8.18
CA TRP A 240 24.10 7.32 -7.51
C TRP A 240 24.72 7.52 -6.12
N PRO A 241 25.94 8.07 -6.01
CA PRO A 241 26.44 8.58 -4.73
C PRO A 241 25.44 9.57 -4.11
N ASP A 242 25.45 9.69 -2.78
CA ASP A 242 24.46 10.52 -2.08
C ASP A 242 24.50 11.98 -2.57
N ASP A 243 25.69 12.56 -2.76
CA ASP A 243 25.85 13.95 -3.24
C ASP A 243 25.17 14.16 -4.60
N ARG A 244 25.38 13.22 -5.55
CA ARG A 244 24.72 13.28 -6.88
C ARG A 244 23.19 13.25 -6.74
N LEU A 245 22.69 12.42 -5.84
CA LEU A 245 21.25 12.30 -5.62
C LEU A 245 20.67 13.58 -4.98
N TRP A 246 21.38 14.14 -4.00
CA TRP A 246 20.98 15.42 -3.39
C TRP A 246 21.02 16.59 -4.39
N ASP A 247 22.00 16.64 -5.28
CA ASP A 247 22.08 17.66 -6.33
C ASP A 247 20.90 17.55 -7.31
N GLU A 248 20.57 16.34 -7.75
CA GLU A 248 19.40 16.11 -8.63
C GLU A 248 18.09 16.43 -7.93
N LEU A 249 17.94 16.12 -6.64
CA LEU A 249 16.76 16.48 -5.86
C LEU A 249 16.59 17.99 -5.75
N ALA A 250 17.68 18.71 -5.40
CA ALA A 250 17.65 20.18 -5.30
C ALA A 250 17.25 20.81 -6.64
N LEU A 251 17.80 20.30 -7.76
CA LEU A 251 17.49 20.79 -9.09
C LEU A 251 16.02 20.55 -9.47
N ARG A 252 15.51 19.33 -9.23
CA ARG A 252 14.17 18.95 -9.68
C ARG A 252 13.03 19.44 -8.79
N LEU A 253 13.29 19.68 -7.50
CA LEU A 253 12.28 20.18 -6.56
C LEU A 253 12.10 21.70 -6.59
N GLY A 254 13.03 22.44 -7.27
CA GLY A 254 13.00 23.89 -7.38
C GLY A 254 13.69 24.63 -6.24
N ALA A 255 13.89 25.93 -6.41
CA ALA A 255 14.72 26.77 -5.55
C ALA A 255 14.20 26.84 -4.09
N GLU A 256 12.89 26.94 -3.88
CA GLU A 256 12.27 27.03 -2.55
C GLU A 256 12.55 25.75 -1.74
N ALA A 257 12.25 24.57 -2.30
CA ALA A 257 12.51 23.29 -1.64
C ALA A 257 14.01 23.04 -1.45
N ALA A 258 14.84 23.43 -2.42
CA ALA A 258 16.30 23.30 -2.33
C ALA A 258 16.87 24.14 -1.18
N ALA A 259 16.36 25.36 -0.95
CA ALA A 259 16.77 26.23 0.16
C ALA A 259 16.46 25.64 1.54
N GLY A 260 15.35 24.88 1.65
CA GLY A 260 14.99 24.17 2.90
C GLY A 260 15.65 22.81 3.07
N MET A 261 16.39 22.33 2.06
CA MET A 261 16.91 20.95 2.04
C MET A 261 18.19 20.80 2.88
N THR A 262 18.12 19.95 3.88
CA THR A 262 19.30 19.47 4.62
C THR A 262 19.80 18.16 3.97
N ARG A 263 21.11 18.01 3.82
CA ARG A 263 21.75 16.81 3.26
C ARG A 263 22.38 15.98 4.38
N ALA A 264 22.22 14.68 4.32
CA ALA A 264 22.84 13.74 5.22
C ALA A 264 23.10 12.41 4.50
N PRO A 265 23.95 11.53 5.07
CA PRO A 265 24.13 10.19 4.54
C PRO A 265 22.81 9.42 4.46
N ALA A 266 22.64 8.61 3.43
CA ALA A 266 21.49 7.74 3.27
C ALA A 266 21.41 6.67 4.36
N LEU A 267 20.29 6.58 5.06
CA LEU A 267 19.95 5.42 5.89
C LEU A 267 19.55 4.23 5.00
N GLU A 268 18.85 4.51 3.91
CA GLU A 268 18.44 3.54 2.91
C GLU A 268 18.39 4.22 1.55
N LYS A 269 18.85 3.51 0.55
CA LYS A 269 18.76 3.92 -0.85
C LYS A 269 18.35 2.72 -1.71
N SER A 270 17.32 2.88 -2.52
CA SER A 270 16.78 1.79 -3.34
C SER A 270 16.10 2.32 -4.60
N ILE A 271 16.02 1.49 -5.64
CA ILE A 271 15.22 1.77 -6.84
C ILE A 271 14.01 0.84 -6.83
N ALA A 272 12.82 1.44 -6.91
CA ALA A 272 11.56 0.72 -7.03
C ALA A 272 11.00 0.89 -8.45
N PRO A 273 10.91 -0.17 -9.26
CA PRO A 273 10.26 -0.11 -10.57
C PRO A 273 8.76 0.14 -10.38
N LEU A 274 8.18 0.99 -11.24
CA LEU A 274 6.75 1.29 -11.20
C LEU A 274 5.98 0.31 -12.07
N ARG A 275 4.84 -0.12 -11.55
CA ARG A 275 3.89 -0.97 -12.27
C ARG A 275 2.46 -0.74 -11.80
N SER A 276 1.51 -0.98 -12.68
CA SER A 276 0.10 -1.26 -12.37
C SER A 276 -0.15 -2.75 -12.56
N TYR A 277 -0.91 -3.34 -11.67
CA TYR A 277 -1.31 -4.73 -11.77
C TYR A 277 -2.67 -4.95 -11.10
N VAL A 278 -3.60 -5.62 -11.78
CA VAL A 278 -4.89 -6.03 -11.21
C VAL A 278 -5.16 -7.47 -11.57
N PHE A 279 -5.46 -8.27 -10.57
CA PHE A 279 -5.89 -9.66 -10.67
C PHE A 279 -7.40 -9.75 -10.43
N ALA A 280 -8.10 -10.39 -11.33
CA ALA A 280 -9.55 -10.56 -11.25
C ALA A 280 -9.95 -12.01 -11.62
N PRO A 281 -10.89 -12.61 -10.88
CA PRO A 281 -11.56 -12.10 -9.68
C PRO A 281 -10.65 -12.13 -8.45
N MET A 282 -10.95 -11.31 -7.42
CA MET A 282 -10.24 -11.32 -6.14
C MET A 282 -10.75 -12.43 -5.19
N GLN A 283 -11.45 -13.41 -5.73
CA GLN A 283 -12.05 -14.52 -5.01
C GLN A 283 -12.14 -15.75 -5.89
N TYR A 284 -11.90 -16.93 -5.30
CA TYR A 284 -12.16 -18.23 -5.94
C TYR A 284 -12.54 -19.26 -4.87
N GLY A 285 -13.77 -19.74 -4.92
CA GLY A 285 -14.31 -20.60 -3.89
C GLY A 285 -14.24 -19.95 -2.50
N ARG A 286 -13.46 -20.55 -1.61
CA ARG A 286 -13.24 -20.07 -0.24
C ARG A 286 -11.93 -19.29 -0.07
N LEU A 287 -11.22 -19.01 -1.15
CA LEU A 287 -10.03 -18.17 -1.19
C LEU A 287 -10.38 -16.76 -1.59
N PHE A 288 -9.94 -15.78 -0.79
CA PHE A 288 -10.03 -14.35 -1.04
C PHE A 288 -8.64 -13.74 -1.14
N LEU A 289 -8.46 -12.72 -1.98
CA LEU A 289 -7.21 -11.98 -2.13
C LEU A 289 -7.41 -10.55 -1.66
N ALA A 290 -6.42 -9.98 -0.96
CA ALA A 290 -6.43 -8.59 -0.51
C ALA A 290 -5.04 -7.95 -0.59
N GLY A 291 -4.98 -6.66 -0.94
CA GLY A 291 -3.75 -5.89 -1.08
C GLY A 291 -2.89 -6.36 -2.26
N ASP A 292 -1.57 -6.31 -2.10
CA ASP A 292 -0.60 -6.60 -3.18
C ASP A 292 -0.70 -8.03 -3.74
N SER A 293 -1.43 -8.94 -3.11
CA SER A 293 -1.75 -10.26 -3.69
C SER A 293 -2.71 -10.15 -4.87
N ALA A 294 -3.55 -9.12 -4.90
CA ALA A 294 -4.56 -8.88 -5.93
C ALA A 294 -4.24 -7.68 -6.83
N HIS A 295 -3.61 -6.63 -6.33
CA HIS A 295 -3.37 -5.42 -7.09
C HIS A 295 -2.12 -4.67 -6.64
N ILE A 296 -1.48 -3.97 -7.58
CA ILE A 296 -0.39 -3.03 -7.35
C ILE A 296 -0.72 -1.76 -8.11
N VAL A 297 -0.70 -0.63 -7.42
CA VAL A 297 -0.86 0.70 -8.01
C VAL A 297 0.47 1.43 -8.04
N PRO A 298 0.71 2.30 -9.03
CA PRO A 298 1.88 3.20 -8.98
C PRO A 298 1.89 4.00 -7.68
N PRO A 299 3.05 4.19 -7.04
CA PRO A 299 3.14 4.86 -5.73
C PRO A 299 2.76 6.35 -5.78
N THR A 300 2.67 6.95 -6.96
CA THR A 300 2.37 8.38 -7.17
C THR A 300 1.06 8.82 -6.50
N GLY A 301 0.05 7.96 -6.47
CA GLY A 301 -1.23 8.25 -5.81
C GLY A 301 -1.28 7.97 -4.31
N ALA A 302 -0.22 7.43 -3.71
CA ALA A 302 -0.18 6.98 -2.31
C ALA A 302 -1.32 5.99 -1.93
N LYS A 303 -1.75 5.11 -2.89
CA LYS A 303 -2.96 4.28 -2.76
C LYS A 303 -2.70 2.86 -2.23
N GLY A 304 -1.50 2.30 -2.34
CA GLY A 304 -1.27 0.87 -2.13
C GLY A 304 -1.75 0.36 -0.75
N LEU A 305 -1.27 0.96 0.34
CA LEU A 305 -1.68 0.59 1.70
C LEU A 305 -3.17 0.84 1.95
N ASN A 306 -3.66 2.01 1.50
CA ASN A 306 -5.04 2.44 1.72
C ASN A 306 -6.04 1.57 0.95
N LEU A 307 -5.68 1.13 -0.24
CA LEU A 307 -6.46 0.20 -1.03
C LEU A 307 -6.53 -1.18 -0.36
N ALA A 308 -5.39 -1.68 0.15
CA ALA A 308 -5.36 -2.90 0.94
C ALA A 308 -6.22 -2.80 2.21
N ALA A 309 -6.23 -1.64 2.89
CA ALA A 309 -7.11 -1.38 4.02
C ALA A 309 -8.59 -1.39 3.62
N SER A 310 -8.93 -0.91 2.42
CA SER A 310 -10.30 -0.99 1.89
C SER A 310 -10.74 -2.42 1.62
N ASP A 311 -9.86 -3.22 0.99
CA ASP A 311 -10.14 -4.64 0.73
C ASP A 311 -10.48 -5.37 2.03
N VAL A 312 -9.62 -5.20 3.05
CA VAL A 312 -9.84 -5.89 4.33
C VAL A 312 -11.02 -5.33 5.10
N ALA A 313 -11.42 -4.07 4.88
CA ALA A 313 -12.66 -3.54 5.44
C ALA A 313 -13.89 -4.26 4.86
N TYR A 314 -13.96 -4.38 3.53
CA TYR A 314 -15.03 -5.11 2.84
C TYR A 314 -15.05 -6.59 3.23
N LEU A 315 -13.87 -7.21 3.27
CA LEU A 315 -13.77 -8.64 3.57
C LEU A 315 -14.08 -8.93 5.03
N ALA A 316 -13.63 -8.10 5.98
CA ALA A 316 -13.98 -8.23 7.39
C ALA A 316 -15.49 -8.11 7.60
N GLU A 317 -16.15 -7.10 6.99
CA GLU A 317 -17.61 -6.94 7.02
C GLU A 317 -18.32 -8.20 6.52
N ALA A 318 -17.87 -8.76 5.41
CA ALA A 318 -18.44 -9.96 4.79
C ALA A 318 -18.24 -11.22 5.66
N LEU A 319 -17.04 -11.44 6.17
CA LEU A 319 -16.74 -12.58 7.07
C LEU A 319 -17.48 -12.48 8.38
N ILE A 320 -17.57 -11.30 8.99
CA ILE A 320 -18.36 -11.05 10.20
C ILE A 320 -19.85 -11.34 9.92
N GLY A 321 -20.39 -10.89 8.79
CA GLY A 321 -21.75 -11.21 8.35
C GLY A 321 -21.98 -12.71 8.27
N TRP A 322 -21.06 -13.43 7.65
CA TRP A 322 -21.13 -14.89 7.55
C TRP A 322 -21.10 -15.58 8.92
N PHE A 323 -20.07 -15.33 9.74
CA PHE A 323 -19.89 -16.06 11.01
C PHE A 323 -20.91 -15.69 12.08
N LYS A 324 -21.42 -14.44 12.08
CA LYS A 324 -22.34 -13.97 13.11
C LYS A 324 -23.80 -14.07 12.73
N ARG A 325 -24.13 -13.99 11.44
CA ARG A 325 -25.51 -13.89 10.96
C ARG A 325 -25.87 -14.92 9.88
N GLY A 326 -24.92 -15.70 9.38
CA GLY A 326 -25.13 -16.66 8.28
C GLY A 326 -25.35 -15.99 6.92
N GLU A 327 -24.91 -14.74 6.75
CA GLU A 327 -25.09 -13.96 5.52
C GLU A 327 -23.98 -14.24 4.50
N SER A 328 -24.30 -14.75 3.30
CA SER A 328 -23.32 -15.01 2.25
C SER A 328 -23.12 -13.84 1.29
N ALA A 329 -24.11 -12.96 1.14
CA ALA A 329 -24.13 -11.92 0.11
C ALA A 329 -22.88 -11.02 0.11
N GLY A 330 -22.31 -10.73 1.29
CA GLY A 330 -21.07 -9.95 1.40
C GLY A 330 -19.87 -10.69 0.83
N LEU A 331 -19.77 -11.99 1.05
CA LEU A 331 -18.72 -12.84 0.49
C LEU A 331 -18.90 -13.01 -1.02
N ASP A 332 -20.11 -13.27 -1.47
CA ASP A 332 -20.43 -13.45 -2.89
C ASP A 332 -20.13 -12.20 -3.72
N GLY A 333 -20.38 -11.00 -3.13
CA GLY A 333 -20.14 -9.70 -3.77
C GLY A 333 -18.75 -9.10 -3.54
N TYR A 334 -17.88 -9.74 -2.76
CA TYR A 334 -16.59 -9.15 -2.37
C TYR A 334 -15.74 -8.73 -3.56
N SER A 335 -15.52 -9.64 -4.50
CA SER A 335 -14.64 -9.38 -5.64
C SER A 335 -15.13 -8.20 -6.50
N GLU A 336 -16.43 -8.11 -6.75
CA GLU A 336 -17.01 -7.00 -7.52
C GLU A 336 -16.84 -5.66 -6.79
N ARG A 337 -17.17 -5.62 -5.49
CA ARG A 337 -17.06 -4.41 -4.66
C ARG A 337 -15.60 -3.93 -4.54
N ALA A 338 -14.68 -4.84 -4.28
CA ALA A 338 -13.26 -4.52 -4.17
C ALA A 338 -12.68 -4.03 -5.51
N LEU A 339 -12.93 -4.74 -6.61
CA LEU A 339 -12.44 -4.37 -7.94
C LEU A 339 -12.98 -3.00 -8.41
N ALA A 340 -14.22 -2.66 -8.08
CA ALA A 340 -14.78 -1.34 -8.40
C ALA A 340 -13.95 -0.21 -7.77
N ARG A 341 -13.45 -0.40 -6.54
CA ARG A 341 -12.56 0.54 -5.87
C ARG A 341 -11.14 0.48 -6.41
N VAL A 342 -10.62 -0.71 -6.67
CA VAL A 342 -9.28 -0.92 -7.27
C VAL A 342 -9.17 -0.11 -8.57
N TRP A 343 -10.13 -0.20 -9.47
CA TRP A 343 -10.10 0.55 -10.73
C TRP A 343 -10.16 2.07 -10.55
N LYS A 344 -10.86 2.58 -9.54
CA LYS A 344 -10.85 4.01 -9.21
C LYS A 344 -9.47 4.47 -8.73
N ALA A 345 -8.81 3.68 -7.88
CA ALA A 345 -7.48 3.97 -7.38
C ALA A 345 -6.39 3.83 -8.47
N GLU A 346 -6.49 2.80 -9.33
CA GLU A 346 -5.62 2.64 -10.51
C GLU A 346 -5.75 3.82 -11.46
N ARG A 347 -6.97 4.23 -11.79
CA ARG A 347 -7.23 5.40 -12.65
C ARG A 347 -6.54 6.66 -12.10
N PHE A 348 -6.69 6.92 -10.80
CA PHE A 348 -6.09 8.10 -10.17
C PHE A 348 -4.57 8.02 -10.13
N SER A 349 -4.01 6.88 -9.72
CA SER A 349 -2.55 6.67 -9.69
C SER A 349 -1.94 6.74 -11.09
N TRP A 350 -2.63 6.19 -12.10
CA TRP A 350 -2.25 6.29 -13.50
C TRP A 350 -2.28 7.74 -13.99
N TYR A 351 -3.34 8.49 -13.67
CA TYR A 351 -3.47 9.91 -14.01
C TYR A 351 -2.29 10.72 -13.46
N LEU A 352 -2.02 10.65 -12.15
CA LEU A 352 -0.90 11.37 -11.54
C LEU A 352 0.47 10.91 -12.10
N THR A 353 0.62 9.63 -12.38
CA THR A 353 1.86 9.12 -12.95
C THR A 353 2.09 9.73 -14.34
N ASN A 354 1.09 9.77 -15.20
CA ASN A 354 1.22 10.39 -16.53
C ASN A 354 1.40 11.91 -16.46
N LEU A 355 0.76 12.57 -15.51
CA LEU A 355 0.89 14.02 -15.34
C LEU A 355 2.28 14.42 -14.85
N MET A 356 2.86 13.66 -13.91
CA MET A 356 4.05 14.10 -13.18
C MET A 356 5.37 13.50 -13.69
N HIS A 357 5.34 12.45 -14.53
CA HIS A 357 6.57 11.78 -15.01
C HIS A 357 6.89 12.10 -16.46
N ARG A 358 8.16 11.88 -16.82
CA ARG A 358 8.65 11.91 -18.18
C ARG A 358 8.74 10.50 -18.74
N PHE A 359 8.08 10.27 -19.85
CA PHE A 359 8.20 9.02 -20.59
C PHE A 359 9.28 9.17 -21.68
N PRO A 360 9.97 8.11 -22.08
CA PRO A 360 11.00 8.18 -23.12
C PRO A 360 10.49 8.73 -24.45
N ASP A 361 9.19 8.53 -24.73
CA ASP A 361 8.49 8.99 -25.94
C ASP A 361 7.76 10.33 -25.73
N THR A 362 7.98 11.03 -24.61
CA THR A 362 7.40 12.37 -24.36
C THR A 362 8.01 13.39 -25.31
N GLY A 363 7.27 13.75 -26.35
CA GLY A 363 7.60 14.80 -27.28
C GLY A 363 7.13 16.20 -26.85
N PRO A 364 7.34 17.21 -27.69
CA PRO A 364 6.89 18.58 -27.40
C PRO A 364 5.37 18.67 -27.21
N PHE A 365 4.58 17.85 -27.93
CA PHE A 365 3.11 17.84 -27.81
C PHE A 365 2.67 17.31 -26.43
N GLU A 366 3.18 16.15 -26.04
CA GLU A 366 2.84 15.54 -24.73
C GLU A 366 3.27 16.46 -23.59
N ARG A 367 4.42 17.13 -23.74
CA ARG A 367 4.84 18.14 -22.75
C ARG A 367 3.88 19.32 -22.69
N ALA A 368 3.46 19.86 -23.83
CA ALA A 368 2.48 20.94 -23.86
C ALA A 368 1.16 20.54 -23.22
N MET A 369 0.72 19.28 -23.40
CA MET A 369 -0.48 18.74 -22.74
C MET A 369 -0.30 18.64 -21.23
N GLN A 370 0.85 18.19 -20.72
CA GLN A 370 1.14 18.16 -19.28
C GLN A 370 1.10 19.58 -18.67
N VAL A 371 1.70 20.57 -19.34
CA VAL A 371 1.67 21.97 -18.89
C VAL A 371 0.24 22.50 -18.87
N ALA A 372 -0.52 22.30 -19.96
CA ALA A 372 -1.91 22.72 -20.03
C ALA A 372 -2.79 22.08 -18.95
N GLU A 373 -2.54 20.83 -18.61
CA GLU A 373 -3.25 20.15 -17.52
C GLU A 373 -2.88 20.73 -16.15
N LEU A 374 -1.59 21.01 -15.90
CA LEU A 374 -1.16 21.69 -14.68
C LEU A 374 -1.70 23.14 -14.58
N ASP A 375 -1.82 23.86 -15.70
CA ASP A 375 -2.47 25.17 -15.77
C ASP A 375 -3.96 25.06 -15.43
N TYR A 376 -4.62 24.02 -15.92
CA TYR A 376 -6.02 23.76 -15.59
C TYR A 376 -6.20 23.41 -14.10
N VAL A 377 -5.32 22.57 -13.53
CA VAL A 377 -5.30 22.29 -12.09
C VAL A 377 -5.12 23.60 -11.29
N ALA A 378 -4.18 24.47 -11.68
CA ALA A 378 -3.91 25.73 -10.98
C ALA A 378 -5.12 26.67 -11.01
N SER A 379 -5.86 26.73 -12.12
CA SER A 379 -6.95 27.69 -12.33
C SER A 379 -8.34 27.19 -11.94
N SER A 380 -8.55 25.85 -11.89
CA SER A 380 -9.88 25.23 -11.67
C SER A 380 -10.03 24.65 -10.27
N VAL A 381 -10.92 25.23 -9.47
CA VAL A 381 -11.31 24.67 -8.17
C VAL A 381 -11.88 23.25 -8.33
N ALA A 382 -12.72 23.04 -9.34
CA ALA A 382 -13.33 21.73 -9.61
C ALA A 382 -12.26 20.63 -9.85
N MET A 383 -11.18 20.97 -10.59
CA MET A 383 -10.10 20.04 -10.86
C MET A 383 -9.29 19.76 -9.61
N ARG A 384 -8.94 20.80 -8.81
CA ARG A 384 -8.28 20.58 -7.52
C ARG A 384 -9.14 19.76 -6.56
N THR A 385 -10.46 20.01 -6.52
CA THR A 385 -11.39 19.20 -5.72
C THR A 385 -11.37 17.73 -6.15
N ALA A 386 -11.45 17.44 -7.45
CA ALA A 386 -11.39 16.07 -7.95
C ALA A 386 -10.06 15.37 -7.59
N ILE A 387 -8.93 16.08 -7.64
CA ILE A 387 -7.64 15.55 -7.20
C ILE A 387 -7.66 15.31 -5.68
N ALA A 388 -8.13 16.28 -4.89
CA ALA A 388 -8.18 16.20 -3.43
C ALA A 388 -9.06 15.02 -2.94
N GLU A 389 -10.26 14.84 -3.49
CA GLU A 389 -11.17 13.72 -3.18
C GLU A 389 -10.53 12.36 -3.45
N ASN A 390 -9.87 12.23 -4.61
CA ASN A 390 -9.17 10.99 -4.94
C ASN A 390 -7.94 10.77 -4.05
N TYR A 391 -7.25 11.84 -3.67
CA TYR A 391 -6.03 11.76 -2.85
C TYR A 391 -6.34 11.43 -1.39
N VAL A 392 -7.36 12.02 -0.78
CA VAL A 392 -7.79 11.75 0.59
C VAL A 392 -8.53 10.40 0.73
N GLY A 393 -8.95 9.83 -0.38
CA GLY A 393 -9.65 8.55 -0.47
C GLY A 393 -11.16 8.70 -0.66
N LEU A 394 -11.65 8.08 -1.72
CA LEU A 394 -13.09 8.01 -1.97
C LEU A 394 -13.79 7.19 -0.88
N PRO A 395 -15.06 7.44 -0.57
CA PRO A 395 -15.85 6.65 0.38
C PRO A 395 -15.86 5.14 0.03
N LEU A 396 -16.00 4.26 1.05
CA LEU A 396 -16.13 2.81 0.91
C LEU A 396 -17.46 2.41 0.25
#